data_4817cc37167b1fa8ea2de572102d26da
#
_entry.id   4817cc37167b1fa8ea2de572102d26da
#
_cell.length_a   1.000
_cell.length_b   1.000
_cell.length_c   1.000
_cell.angle_alpha   90.00
_cell.angle_beta   90.00
_cell.angle_gamma   90.00
#
_symmetry.space_group_name_H-M   'P 1'
#
loop_
_entity.id
_entity.type
_entity.pdbx_description
1 polymer ?
#
loop_
_entity_poly.entity_id
_entity_poly.type
_entity_poly.pdbx_seq_one_letter_code
_entity_poly.pdbx_strand_id
1 'polypeptide(L)'
;MAAEEGKEEPGLDQVEEEFSVWKRNTPFLYDLMISHPLEWPSLTLHWVPSTPIPYAKDPSFSVHKLILGTHTSGSAQDFLMVADVVIPTPDAEPGLGGRDQDPIVPKVEIKQKIRVDGEVNRAQCMPQKPTLVGTKTSGSEVFLFDYARLSAKPQTSECDPDLRLMGHEDEGYGLAWSSFKEGYLLSGSQDRKICLWDVSATANDKVLNPMHVYEGHQSIIEDVAWHMKNENIFGSAGDDCQLVIWDLRTNQMQHQVKVHEREINYLSFNPFNEWVLATASSDSTVALFDLRKLTAPLHVLSRHEGEVFQVEWDPNHETVLASSGEDRRLMVWDINRVGDEQLEIELDAEDGPPELLFSHGGHKAKISDFAWNKDEPWVISSVAEDNSLQVWQMAESIYREDDEDHDEEGNQNAQHSNENQK
;
A
#
# COMPACT_ATOMS: atom_id res chain seq x y z
N MET A 1 25.13 27.23 3.47
CA MET A 1 25.25 26.50 2.22
C MET A 1 26.16 25.33 2.49
N ALA A 2 25.62 24.24 2.99
CA ALA A 2 26.27 22.94 3.00
C ALA A 2 25.91 22.31 1.64
N ALA A 3 26.91 21.85 0.89
CA ALA A 3 26.70 21.15 -0.36
C ALA A 3 25.94 19.85 -0.03
N GLU A 4 24.82 19.64 -0.70
CA GLU A 4 24.20 18.32 -0.81
C GLU A 4 25.23 17.42 -1.51
N GLU A 5 25.85 16.52 -0.75
CA GLU A 5 26.53 15.38 -1.32
C GLU A 5 25.42 14.48 -1.88
N GLY A 6 25.10 14.66 -3.18
CA GLY A 6 24.22 13.77 -3.88
C GLY A 6 24.77 12.35 -3.74
N LYS A 7 24.04 11.45 -3.10
CA LYS A 7 24.36 10.02 -3.15
C LYS A 7 24.30 9.62 -4.62
N GLU A 8 25.40 9.09 -5.15
CA GLU A 8 25.43 8.56 -6.51
C GLU A 8 24.45 7.36 -6.56
N GLU A 9 23.58 7.35 -7.55
CA GLU A 9 22.71 6.18 -7.78
C GLU A 9 23.60 4.94 -7.97
N PRO A 10 23.22 3.79 -7.37
CA PRO A 10 24.02 2.56 -7.47
C PRO A 10 24.14 2.16 -8.93
N GLY A 11 25.36 1.78 -9.34
CA GLY A 11 25.62 1.33 -10.70
C GLY A 11 24.79 0.09 -11.06
N LEU A 12 24.44 -0.08 -12.35
CA LEU A 12 23.65 -1.21 -12.84
C LEU A 12 24.22 -2.57 -12.39
N ASP A 13 25.55 -2.71 -12.35
CA ASP A 13 26.21 -3.95 -11.92
C ASP A 13 25.94 -4.26 -10.43
N GLN A 14 25.91 -3.24 -9.58
CA GLN A 14 25.59 -3.39 -8.16
C GLN A 14 24.14 -3.82 -7.95
N VAL A 15 23.18 -3.21 -8.67
CA VAL A 15 21.76 -3.56 -8.62
C VAL A 15 21.54 -5.02 -9.03
N GLU A 16 22.21 -5.48 -10.10
CA GLU A 16 22.13 -6.86 -10.56
C GLU A 16 22.74 -7.84 -9.55
N GLU A 17 23.82 -7.47 -8.87
CA GLU A 17 24.43 -8.28 -7.82
C GLU A 17 23.50 -8.42 -6.61
N GLU A 18 22.96 -7.32 -6.08
CA GLU A 18 21.98 -7.31 -4.98
C GLU A 18 20.75 -8.15 -5.32
N PHE A 19 20.20 -7.98 -6.51
CA PHE A 19 19.06 -8.79 -6.98
C PHE A 19 19.40 -10.28 -7.08
N SER A 20 20.61 -10.62 -7.51
CA SER A 20 21.07 -12.01 -7.58
C SER A 20 21.21 -12.64 -6.20
N VAL A 21 21.67 -11.88 -5.21
CA VAL A 21 21.75 -12.32 -3.81
C VAL A 21 20.34 -12.53 -3.27
N TRP A 22 19.45 -11.54 -3.41
CA TRP A 22 18.05 -11.65 -3.01
C TRP A 22 17.38 -12.89 -3.62
N LYS A 23 17.51 -13.09 -4.93
CA LYS A 23 16.91 -14.23 -5.64
C LYS A 23 17.36 -15.58 -5.12
N ARG A 24 18.62 -15.72 -4.68
CA ARG A 24 19.13 -16.97 -4.07
C ARG A 24 18.51 -17.23 -2.69
N ASN A 25 18.19 -16.18 -1.96
CA ASN A 25 17.65 -16.26 -0.61
C ASN A 25 16.10 -16.35 -0.60
N THR A 26 15.42 -16.09 -1.72
CA THR A 26 13.95 -16.12 -1.82
C THR A 26 13.31 -17.38 -1.19
N PRO A 27 13.83 -18.62 -1.40
CA PRO A 27 13.19 -19.82 -0.84
C PRO A 27 13.22 -19.90 0.70
N PHE A 28 14.02 -19.08 1.35
CA PHE A 28 14.15 -19.03 2.82
C PHE A 28 13.44 -17.82 3.44
N LEU A 29 13.17 -16.81 2.63
CA LEU A 29 12.62 -15.53 3.07
C LEU A 29 11.12 -15.39 2.80
N TYR A 30 10.55 -16.22 1.92
CA TYR A 30 9.16 -16.07 1.47
C TYR A 30 8.43 -17.41 1.43
N ASP A 31 7.20 -17.40 1.93
CA ASP A 31 6.24 -18.51 1.76
C ASP A 31 5.50 -18.39 0.43
N LEU A 32 5.32 -17.16 -0.07
CA LEU A 32 4.76 -16.88 -1.38
C LEU A 32 5.63 -15.85 -2.11
N MET A 33 5.97 -16.12 -3.37
CA MET A 33 6.65 -15.15 -4.23
C MET A 33 6.21 -15.31 -5.68
N ILE A 34 5.49 -14.33 -6.20
CA ILE A 34 5.08 -14.23 -7.60
C ILE A 34 5.74 -12.98 -8.18
N SER A 35 6.43 -13.12 -9.30
CA SER A 35 6.92 -11.98 -10.08
C SER A 35 6.30 -12.02 -11.46
N HIS A 36 5.64 -10.93 -11.86
CA HIS A 36 4.95 -10.80 -13.14
C HIS A 36 5.48 -9.57 -13.88
N PRO A 37 6.04 -9.75 -15.10
CA PRO A 37 6.49 -8.62 -15.90
C PRO A 37 5.28 -7.86 -16.49
N LEU A 38 5.28 -6.55 -16.33
CA LEU A 38 4.34 -5.65 -16.97
C LEU A 38 4.92 -5.12 -18.30
N GLU A 39 4.05 -4.79 -19.24
CA GLU A 39 4.45 -4.15 -20.50
C GLU A 39 4.97 -2.72 -20.28
N TRP A 40 4.35 -2.00 -19.34
CA TRP A 40 4.66 -0.66 -18.89
C TRP A 40 4.65 -0.60 -17.36
N PRO A 41 5.42 0.28 -16.72
CA PRO A 41 5.36 0.44 -15.27
C PRO A 41 3.96 0.87 -14.83
N SER A 42 3.62 0.59 -13.60
CA SER A 42 2.39 1.06 -12.95
C SER A 42 2.75 1.98 -11.77
N LEU A 43 2.10 3.14 -11.69
CA LEU A 43 2.20 4.06 -10.55
C LEU A 43 1.16 3.79 -9.48
N THR A 44 0.27 2.80 -9.71
CA THR A 44 -0.83 2.51 -8.81
C THR A 44 -1.12 1.03 -8.72
N LEU A 45 -1.45 0.57 -7.53
CA LEU A 45 -1.81 -0.80 -7.26
C LEU A 45 -2.85 -0.84 -6.13
N HIS A 46 -3.98 -1.54 -6.35
CA HIS A 46 -5.03 -1.62 -5.35
C HIS A 46 -5.73 -2.98 -5.37
N TRP A 47 -5.78 -3.67 -4.23
CA TRP A 47 -6.58 -4.88 -4.10
C TRP A 47 -8.07 -4.53 -4.14
N VAL A 48 -8.82 -5.23 -4.99
CA VAL A 48 -10.27 -5.05 -5.05
C VAL A 48 -10.89 -5.61 -3.76
N PRO A 49 -11.59 -4.80 -2.95
CA PRO A 49 -12.17 -5.25 -1.69
C PRO A 49 -13.42 -6.12 -1.94
N SER A 50 -13.21 -7.34 -2.42
CA SER A 50 -14.26 -8.31 -2.74
C SER A 50 -13.87 -9.68 -2.18
N THR A 51 -14.85 -10.47 -1.74
CA THR A 51 -14.58 -11.83 -1.26
C THR A 51 -13.85 -12.65 -2.32
N PRO A 52 -12.71 -13.27 -1.98
CA PRO A 52 -11.98 -14.14 -2.89
C PRO A 52 -12.84 -15.27 -3.44
N ILE A 53 -12.63 -15.64 -4.70
CA ILE A 53 -13.39 -16.70 -5.36
C ILE A 53 -12.51 -17.95 -5.44
N PRO A 54 -13.04 -19.15 -5.05
CA PRO A 54 -12.30 -20.39 -5.25
C PRO A 54 -11.86 -20.55 -6.72
N TYR A 55 -10.62 -20.95 -6.93
CA TYR A 55 -10.13 -21.14 -8.30
C TYR A 55 -10.80 -22.34 -8.95
N ALA A 56 -11.39 -22.14 -10.13
CA ALA A 56 -12.24 -23.16 -10.77
C ALA A 56 -11.54 -24.50 -11.10
N LYS A 57 -10.20 -24.50 -11.20
CA LYS A 57 -9.42 -25.70 -11.49
C LYS A 57 -8.98 -26.45 -10.23
N ASP A 58 -8.83 -25.74 -9.11
CA ASP A 58 -8.41 -26.31 -7.84
C ASP A 58 -8.87 -25.42 -6.66
N PRO A 59 -9.75 -25.94 -5.78
CA PRO A 59 -10.27 -25.16 -4.65
C PRO A 59 -9.24 -24.87 -3.55
N SER A 60 -8.06 -25.47 -3.58
CA SER A 60 -6.92 -25.10 -2.71
C SER A 60 -6.24 -23.79 -3.11
N PHE A 61 -6.76 -23.13 -4.15
CA PHE A 61 -6.36 -21.80 -4.59
C PHE A 61 -7.56 -20.84 -4.59
N SER A 62 -7.31 -19.60 -4.27
CA SER A 62 -8.26 -18.49 -4.36
C SER A 62 -7.86 -17.51 -5.47
N VAL A 63 -8.85 -16.82 -6.01
CA VAL A 63 -8.66 -15.76 -6.99
C VAL A 63 -9.00 -14.43 -6.35
N HIS A 64 -8.02 -13.56 -6.29
CA HIS A 64 -8.13 -12.17 -5.87
C HIS A 64 -8.02 -11.25 -7.08
N LYS A 65 -8.45 -10.01 -6.96
CA LYS A 65 -8.35 -9.03 -8.04
C LYS A 65 -7.47 -7.86 -7.64
N LEU A 66 -6.66 -7.39 -8.59
CA LEU A 66 -5.88 -6.17 -8.51
C LEU A 66 -6.31 -5.16 -9.57
N ILE A 67 -6.29 -3.90 -9.21
CA ILE A 67 -6.34 -2.77 -10.12
C ILE A 67 -4.92 -2.25 -10.30
N LEU A 68 -4.57 -1.96 -11.55
CA LEU A 68 -3.28 -1.43 -11.98
C LEU A 68 -3.51 -0.34 -13.02
N GLY A 69 -2.53 0.51 -13.22
CA GLY A 69 -2.50 1.47 -14.32
C GLY A 69 -1.35 1.21 -15.28
N THR A 70 -1.24 2.00 -16.33
CA THR A 70 -0.03 2.10 -17.15
C THR A 70 0.53 3.52 -17.06
N HIS A 71 1.85 3.61 -17.15
CA HIS A 71 2.60 4.85 -17.27
C HIS A 71 3.50 4.73 -18.49
N THR A 72 3.05 5.27 -19.63
CA THR A 72 3.70 5.04 -20.93
C THR A 72 4.60 6.21 -21.37
N SER A 73 4.69 7.28 -20.59
CA SER A 73 5.38 8.55 -20.90
C SER A 73 4.96 9.09 -22.28
N GLY A 74 3.67 8.94 -22.61
CA GLY A 74 3.10 9.36 -23.90
C GLY A 74 3.53 8.50 -25.10
N SER A 75 4.26 7.41 -24.88
CA SER A 75 4.78 6.55 -25.95
C SER A 75 3.72 5.59 -26.52
N ALA A 76 2.66 5.33 -25.76
CA ALA A 76 1.57 4.44 -26.13
C ALA A 76 0.22 4.89 -25.50
N GLN A 77 -0.82 4.16 -25.77
CA GLN A 77 -2.13 4.35 -25.13
C GLN A 77 -2.12 3.83 -23.72
N ASP A 78 -2.60 4.63 -22.77
CA ASP A 78 -2.72 4.25 -21.38
C ASP A 78 -4.00 3.50 -21.04
N PHE A 79 -3.91 2.63 -20.03
CA PHE A 79 -4.98 1.76 -19.60
C PHE A 79 -5.07 1.66 -18.08
N LEU A 80 -6.30 1.65 -17.58
CA LEU A 80 -6.65 1.05 -16.31
C LEU A 80 -6.81 -0.46 -16.53
N MET A 81 -6.20 -1.28 -15.68
CA MET A 81 -6.17 -2.73 -15.83
C MET A 81 -6.78 -3.44 -14.63
N VAL A 82 -7.50 -4.54 -14.89
CA VAL A 82 -7.97 -5.48 -13.88
C VAL A 82 -7.24 -6.79 -14.05
N ALA A 83 -6.55 -7.24 -13.02
CA ALA A 83 -5.82 -8.50 -13.00
C ALA A 83 -6.44 -9.49 -12.01
N ASP A 84 -6.42 -10.78 -12.35
CA ASP A 84 -6.66 -11.87 -11.42
C ASP A 84 -5.33 -12.35 -10.84
N VAL A 85 -5.26 -12.53 -9.53
CA VAL A 85 -4.14 -13.10 -8.80
C VAL A 85 -4.60 -14.42 -8.20
N VAL A 86 -3.95 -15.52 -8.59
CA VAL A 86 -4.22 -16.87 -8.09
C VAL A 86 -3.18 -17.20 -7.05
N ILE A 87 -3.59 -17.39 -5.79
CA ILE A 87 -2.73 -17.72 -4.66
C ILE A 87 -3.25 -18.94 -3.90
N PRO A 88 -2.38 -19.71 -3.20
CA PRO A 88 -2.81 -20.82 -2.35
C PRO A 88 -3.72 -20.31 -1.24
N THR A 89 -4.70 -21.11 -0.84
CA THR A 89 -5.45 -20.83 0.40
C THR A 89 -4.62 -21.26 1.62
N PRO A 90 -4.82 -20.66 2.82
CA PRO A 90 -4.06 -21.01 4.02
C PRO A 90 -4.10 -22.50 4.39
N ASP A 91 -5.18 -23.20 4.04
CA ASP A 91 -5.36 -24.64 4.32
C ASP A 91 -4.83 -25.53 3.16
N ALA A 92 -4.15 -24.97 2.17
CA ALA A 92 -3.64 -25.74 1.03
C ALA A 92 -2.43 -26.58 1.45
N GLU A 93 -2.61 -27.92 1.53
CA GLU A 93 -1.48 -28.82 1.72
C GLU A 93 -0.54 -28.77 0.49
N PRO A 94 0.76 -28.51 0.68
CA PRO A 94 1.72 -28.50 -0.44
C PRO A 94 1.74 -29.87 -1.11
N GLY A 95 1.26 -29.99 -2.36
CA GLY A 95 1.56 -31.14 -3.20
C GLY A 95 0.46 -32.17 -3.47
N LEU A 96 -0.80 -31.94 -3.11
CA LEU A 96 -1.92 -32.83 -3.49
C LEU A 96 -2.64 -32.40 -4.78
N GLY A 97 -1.89 -31.98 -5.79
CA GLY A 97 -2.41 -31.95 -7.17
C GLY A 97 -2.70 -33.39 -7.62
N GLY A 98 -3.93 -33.66 -8.08
CA GLY A 98 -4.32 -34.99 -8.56
C GLY A 98 -3.31 -35.54 -9.57
N ARG A 99 -3.07 -36.83 -9.54
CA ARG A 99 -2.00 -37.56 -10.23
C ARG A 99 -1.92 -37.38 -11.76
N ASP A 100 -2.81 -36.62 -12.39
CA ASP A 100 -2.95 -36.45 -13.85
C ASP A 100 -3.09 -35.00 -14.34
N GLN A 101 -2.83 -33.97 -13.50
CA GLN A 101 -2.87 -32.56 -13.94
C GLN A 101 -1.54 -31.88 -13.61
N ASP A 102 -1.12 -30.98 -14.51
CA ASP A 102 0.03 -30.11 -14.26
C ASP A 102 -0.18 -29.32 -12.96
N PRO A 103 0.85 -29.20 -12.10
CA PRO A 103 0.72 -28.47 -10.84
C PRO A 103 0.29 -27.03 -11.10
N ILE A 104 -0.70 -26.57 -10.35
CA ILE A 104 -1.14 -25.17 -10.42
C ILE A 104 -0.07 -24.33 -9.76
N VAL A 105 0.40 -23.31 -10.45
CA VAL A 105 1.39 -22.37 -9.97
C VAL A 105 0.69 -21.04 -9.65
N PRO A 106 0.96 -20.42 -8.51
CA PRO A 106 0.52 -19.07 -8.21
C PRO A 106 0.89 -18.11 -9.36
N LYS A 107 -0.04 -17.21 -9.74
CA LYS A 107 0.18 -16.36 -10.91
C LYS A 107 -0.69 -15.12 -10.93
N VAL A 108 -0.29 -14.15 -11.74
CA VAL A 108 -1.06 -12.96 -12.11
C VAL A 108 -1.50 -13.07 -13.57
N GLU A 109 -2.74 -12.72 -13.87
CA GLU A 109 -3.27 -12.65 -15.23
C GLU A 109 -4.05 -11.35 -15.44
N ILE A 110 -3.63 -10.50 -16.38
CA ILE A 110 -4.40 -9.31 -16.79
C ILE A 110 -5.67 -9.77 -17.52
N LYS A 111 -6.83 -9.47 -16.96
CA LYS A 111 -8.14 -9.91 -17.49
C LYS A 111 -8.82 -8.84 -18.31
N GLN A 112 -8.62 -7.58 -17.97
CA GLN A 112 -9.30 -6.47 -18.60
C GLN A 112 -8.37 -5.27 -18.73
N LYS A 113 -8.46 -4.58 -19.87
CA LYS A 113 -7.81 -3.28 -20.11
C LYS A 113 -8.89 -2.27 -20.48
N ILE A 114 -8.98 -1.18 -19.77
CA ILE A 114 -9.93 -0.08 -19.97
C ILE A 114 -9.11 1.12 -20.42
N ARG A 115 -9.44 1.69 -21.57
CA ARG A 115 -8.73 2.84 -22.11
C ARG A 115 -8.98 4.08 -21.26
N VAL A 116 -7.92 4.82 -20.95
CA VAL A 116 -7.96 6.09 -20.23
C VAL A 116 -7.23 7.18 -21.01
N ASP A 117 -7.60 8.43 -20.75
CA ASP A 117 -6.90 9.58 -21.27
C ASP A 117 -5.82 10.00 -20.26
N GLY A 118 -4.56 9.90 -20.65
CA GLY A 118 -3.39 10.17 -19.81
C GLY A 118 -2.94 8.96 -18.97
N GLU A 119 -1.77 9.08 -18.38
CA GLU A 119 -1.13 8.10 -17.51
C GLU A 119 -1.92 7.94 -16.22
N VAL A 120 -1.98 6.74 -15.68
CA VAL A 120 -2.75 6.47 -14.45
C VAL A 120 -1.88 6.73 -13.24
N ASN A 121 -2.07 7.88 -12.59
CA ASN A 121 -1.34 8.26 -11.39
C ASN A 121 -1.85 7.52 -10.13
N ARG A 122 -3.18 7.37 -10.00
CA ARG A 122 -3.82 6.65 -8.89
C ARG A 122 -5.15 6.04 -9.31
N ALA A 123 -5.41 4.81 -8.86
CA ALA A 123 -6.69 4.15 -9.06
C ALA A 123 -7.13 3.40 -7.79
N GLN A 124 -8.35 3.62 -7.33
CA GLN A 124 -8.89 2.99 -6.12
C GLN A 124 -10.33 2.54 -6.30
N CYS A 125 -10.66 1.35 -5.79
CA CYS A 125 -12.03 0.83 -5.77
C CYS A 125 -12.84 1.48 -4.66
N MET A 126 -14.11 1.76 -4.95
CA MET A 126 -15.06 2.18 -3.91
C MET A 126 -15.38 1.00 -2.97
N PRO A 127 -15.17 1.13 -1.64
CA PRO A 127 -15.34 0.02 -0.71
C PRO A 127 -16.76 -0.58 -0.74
N GLN A 128 -17.78 0.24 -0.87
CA GLN A 128 -19.20 -0.18 -0.89
C GLN A 128 -19.64 -0.76 -2.24
N LYS A 129 -18.92 -0.45 -3.32
CA LYS A 129 -19.15 -0.98 -4.66
C LYS A 129 -17.80 -1.26 -5.35
N PRO A 130 -17.16 -2.41 -5.06
CA PRO A 130 -15.80 -2.72 -5.50
C PRO A 130 -15.56 -2.70 -7.02
N THR A 131 -16.64 -2.78 -7.82
CA THR A 131 -16.53 -2.70 -9.29
C THR A 131 -16.40 -1.27 -9.82
N LEU A 132 -16.67 -0.26 -8.99
CA LEU A 132 -16.52 1.14 -9.32
C LEU A 132 -15.12 1.64 -8.91
N VAL A 133 -14.34 2.05 -9.90
CA VAL A 133 -12.96 2.51 -9.72
C VAL A 133 -12.88 3.99 -9.99
N GLY A 134 -12.38 4.74 -9.01
CA GLY A 134 -11.93 6.12 -9.19
C GLY A 134 -10.52 6.10 -9.75
N THR A 135 -10.29 6.86 -10.80
CA THR A 135 -9.01 6.89 -11.53
C THR A 135 -8.57 8.32 -11.74
N LYS A 136 -7.41 8.67 -11.21
CA LYS A 136 -6.73 9.93 -11.41
C LYS A 136 -5.61 9.73 -12.42
N THR A 137 -5.54 10.62 -13.40
CA THR A 137 -4.54 10.51 -14.49
C THR A 137 -3.65 11.76 -14.51
N SER A 138 -2.73 11.83 -15.46
CA SER A 138 -1.94 13.03 -15.76
C SER A 138 -2.77 14.21 -16.29
N GLY A 139 -4.10 14.08 -16.28
CA GLY A 139 -5.05 15.17 -16.51
C GLY A 139 -5.65 15.71 -15.22
N SER A 140 -6.41 16.80 -15.33
CA SER A 140 -7.05 17.45 -14.17
C SER A 140 -8.34 16.76 -13.72
N GLU A 141 -8.98 15.93 -14.56
CA GLU A 141 -10.23 15.27 -14.24
C GLU A 141 -9.98 13.96 -13.46
N VAL A 142 -10.94 13.58 -12.60
CA VAL A 142 -10.99 12.23 -12.02
C VAL A 142 -12.07 11.44 -12.74
N PHE A 143 -11.72 10.25 -13.23
CA PHE A 143 -12.64 9.38 -13.96
C PHE A 143 -13.20 8.29 -13.07
N LEU A 144 -14.46 7.93 -13.27
CA LEU A 144 -15.07 6.75 -12.66
C LEU A 144 -15.41 5.71 -13.73
N PHE A 145 -14.98 4.47 -13.48
CA PHE A 145 -15.27 3.32 -14.35
C PHE A 145 -15.90 2.19 -13.52
N ASP A 146 -17.06 1.69 -13.95
CA ASP A 146 -17.62 0.43 -13.44
C ASP A 146 -17.15 -0.72 -14.35
N TYR A 147 -16.02 -1.35 -14.00
CA TYR A 147 -15.41 -2.37 -14.85
C TYR A 147 -16.30 -3.60 -15.08
N ALA A 148 -17.30 -3.85 -14.22
CA ALA A 148 -18.25 -4.96 -14.42
C ALA A 148 -19.20 -4.73 -15.62
N ARG A 149 -19.38 -3.48 -16.01
CA ARG A 149 -20.21 -3.11 -17.19
C ARG A 149 -19.42 -3.10 -18.48
N LEU A 150 -18.11 -3.02 -18.39
CA LEU A 150 -17.22 -2.88 -19.52
C LEU A 150 -16.79 -4.25 -20.05
N SER A 151 -16.57 -4.34 -21.35
CA SER A 151 -16.05 -5.55 -21.98
C SER A 151 -14.57 -5.76 -21.59
N ALA A 152 -14.14 -7.04 -21.55
CA ALA A 152 -12.76 -7.39 -21.24
C ALA A 152 -11.73 -6.80 -22.23
N LYS A 153 -12.17 -6.43 -23.42
CA LYS A 153 -11.36 -5.72 -24.43
C LYS A 153 -11.99 -4.38 -24.74
N PRO A 154 -11.20 -3.30 -24.86
CA PRO A 154 -11.72 -2.01 -25.27
C PRO A 154 -12.50 -2.11 -26.58
N GLN A 155 -13.75 -1.65 -26.57
CA GLN A 155 -14.60 -1.67 -27.77
C GLN A 155 -14.58 -0.34 -28.52
N THR A 156 -14.13 0.73 -27.84
CA THR A 156 -14.05 2.07 -28.41
C THR A 156 -12.59 2.51 -28.54
N SER A 157 -12.34 3.43 -29.46
CA SER A 157 -11.04 4.10 -29.61
C SER A 157 -10.86 5.28 -28.65
N GLU A 158 -11.86 5.58 -27.82
CA GLU A 158 -11.91 6.76 -26.95
C GLU A 158 -12.09 6.34 -25.49
N CYS A 159 -11.65 7.21 -24.56
CA CYS A 159 -11.93 7.10 -23.14
C CYS A 159 -13.40 7.44 -22.89
N ASP A 160 -14.16 6.49 -22.36
CA ASP A 160 -15.59 6.66 -22.06
C ASP A 160 -15.88 6.26 -20.60
N PRO A 161 -15.58 7.10 -19.61
CA PRO A 161 -15.91 6.84 -18.21
C PRO A 161 -17.42 6.91 -17.96
N ASP A 162 -17.87 6.21 -16.92
CA ASP A 162 -19.26 6.33 -16.43
C ASP A 162 -19.53 7.73 -15.88
N LEU A 163 -18.51 8.38 -15.27
CA LEU A 163 -18.60 9.72 -14.72
C LEU A 163 -17.26 10.44 -14.80
N ARG A 164 -17.30 11.75 -15.10
CA ARG A 164 -16.17 12.68 -15.06
C ARG A 164 -16.35 13.64 -13.89
N LEU A 165 -15.39 13.67 -12.99
CA LEU A 165 -15.39 14.55 -11.82
C LEU A 165 -14.50 15.75 -12.14
N MET A 166 -15.13 16.92 -12.20
CA MET A 166 -14.49 18.20 -12.49
C MET A 166 -14.09 18.89 -11.18
N GLY A 167 -13.22 19.90 -11.26
CA GLY A 167 -12.90 20.76 -10.13
C GLY A 167 -11.44 21.07 -9.96
N HIS A 168 -10.55 20.14 -10.31
CA HIS A 168 -9.11 20.40 -10.38
C HIS A 168 -8.71 21.11 -11.68
N GLU A 169 -7.61 21.83 -11.62
CA GLU A 169 -7.00 22.54 -12.73
C GLU A 169 -5.70 21.87 -13.19
N ASP A 170 -5.19 20.91 -12.41
CA ASP A 170 -3.94 20.21 -12.65
C ASP A 170 -4.03 18.75 -12.22
N GLU A 171 -3.05 17.92 -12.57
CA GLU A 171 -2.93 16.53 -12.17
C GLU A 171 -2.69 16.37 -10.66
N GLY A 172 -2.54 15.14 -10.20
CA GLY A 172 -2.10 14.81 -8.84
C GLY A 172 -2.19 13.31 -8.54
N TYR A 173 -1.88 12.94 -7.30
CA TYR A 173 -1.79 11.55 -6.85
C TYR A 173 -2.81 11.21 -5.76
N GLY A 174 -3.15 12.15 -4.88
CA GLY A 174 -4.07 11.93 -3.77
C GLY A 174 -5.47 11.53 -4.24
N LEU A 175 -5.97 10.36 -3.81
CA LEU A 175 -7.31 9.86 -4.12
C LEU A 175 -7.77 8.90 -3.03
N ALA A 176 -8.90 9.17 -2.37
CA ALA A 176 -9.39 8.35 -1.27
C ALA A 176 -10.91 8.24 -1.21
N TRP A 177 -11.44 7.02 -1.22
CA TRP A 177 -12.84 6.74 -0.96
C TRP A 177 -13.15 6.69 0.54
N SER A 178 -14.28 7.26 0.93
CA SER A 178 -14.77 7.09 2.29
C SER A 178 -15.27 5.67 2.53
N SER A 179 -14.78 5.03 3.59
CA SER A 179 -15.29 3.73 4.03
C SER A 179 -16.64 3.82 4.74
N PHE A 180 -17.01 5.00 5.27
CA PHE A 180 -18.26 5.23 6.01
C PHE A 180 -19.37 5.84 5.15
N LYS A 181 -19.02 6.83 4.33
CA LYS A 181 -20.00 7.56 3.51
C LYS A 181 -19.94 7.04 2.09
N GLU A 182 -20.93 6.22 1.72
CA GLU A 182 -21.02 5.68 0.37
C GLU A 182 -21.01 6.81 -0.67
N GLY A 183 -20.14 6.67 -1.68
CA GLY A 183 -20.03 7.63 -2.76
C GLY A 183 -19.16 8.87 -2.47
N TYR A 184 -18.63 9.04 -1.25
CA TYR A 184 -17.74 10.17 -0.96
C TYR A 184 -16.33 9.88 -1.41
N LEU A 185 -15.80 10.72 -2.30
CA LEU A 185 -14.46 10.64 -2.85
C LEU A 185 -13.70 11.94 -2.63
N LEU A 186 -12.50 11.85 -2.07
CA LEU A 186 -11.53 12.94 -1.97
C LEU A 186 -10.45 12.82 -3.04
N SER A 187 -9.96 13.95 -3.53
CA SER A 187 -8.77 14.01 -4.38
C SER A 187 -7.94 15.25 -4.05
N GLY A 188 -6.62 15.06 -3.91
CA GLY A 188 -5.60 16.12 -3.82
C GLY A 188 -4.93 16.35 -5.17
N SER A 189 -4.40 17.56 -5.45
CA SER A 189 -3.81 17.89 -6.73
C SER A 189 -2.66 18.90 -6.61
N GLN A 190 -1.87 19.00 -7.69
CA GLN A 190 -0.83 20.01 -7.87
C GLN A 190 -1.39 21.44 -7.86
N ASP A 191 -2.68 21.60 -8.13
CA ASP A 191 -3.39 22.90 -8.01
C ASP A 191 -3.58 23.38 -6.57
N ARG A 192 -3.10 22.63 -5.57
CA ARG A 192 -3.15 22.91 -4.12
C ARG A 192 -4.56 22.89 -3.54
N LYS A 193 -5.49 22.25 -4.24
CA LYS A 193 -6.89 22.08 -3.81
C LYS A 193 -7.16 20.63 -3.46
N ILE A 194 -8.11 20.43 -2.54
CA ILE A 194 -8.73 19.13 -2.30
C ILE A 194 -10.17 19.23 -2.74
N CYS A 195 -10.59 18.37 -3.65
CA CYS A 195 -11.97 18.27 -4.08
C CYS A 195 -12.66 17.09 -3.38
N LEU A 196 -13.90 17.33 -2.94
CA LEU A 196 -14.79 16.31 -2.39
C LEU A 196 -16.01 16.18 -3.28
N TRP A 197 -16.32 14.98 -3.72
CA TRP A 197 -17.53 14.65 -4.46
C TRP A 197 -18.39 13.64 -3.70
N ASP A 198 -19.71 13.73 -3.92
CA ASP A 198 -20.68 12.68 -3.65
C ASP A 198 -21.14 12.12 -4.99
N VAL A 199 -20.59 10.95 -5.39
CA VAL A 199 -20.87 10.35 -6.71
C VAL A 199 -22.28 9.74 -6.80
N SER A 200 -23.03 9.69 -5.70
CA SER A 200 -24.46 9.34 -5.70
C SER A 200 -25.36 10.50 -6.15
N ALA A 201 -24.80 11.72 -6.18
CA ALA A 201 -25.52 12.90 -6.64
C ALA A 201 -25.87 12.83 -8.13
N THR A 202 -26.92 13.52 -8.52
CA THR A 202 -27.35 13.57 -9.93
C THR A 202 -26.31 14.30 -10.78
N ALA A 203 -25.71 13.57 -11.71
CA ALA A 203 -24.77 14.13 -12.67
C ALA A 203 -25.52 14.63 -13.92
N ASN A 204 -25.02 15.70 -14.52
CA ASN A 204 -25.49 16.17 -15.82
C ASN A 204 -24.51 15.73 -16.90
N ASP A 205 -24.99 15.01 -17.89
CA ASP A 205 -24.19 14.54 -19.05
C ASP A 205 -22.90 13.80 -18.66
N LYS A 206 -22.96 12.93 -17.64
CA LYS A 206 -21.81 12.23 -17.06
C LYS A 206 -20.75 13.13 -16.42
N VAL A 207 -21.08 14.38 -16.07
CA VAL A 207 -20.16 15.34 -15.43
C VAL A 207 -20.67 15.71 -14.05
N LEU A 208 -19.80 15.68 -13.05
CA LEU A 208 -20.10 16.06 -11.68
C LEU A 208 -19.08 17.08 -11.16
N ASN A 209 -19.58 18.18 -10.62
CA ASN A 209 -18.75 19.17 -9.93
C ASN A 209 -18.55 18.78 -8.47
N PRO A 210 -17.48 19.25 -7.81
CA PRO A 210 -17.23 18.95 -6.41
C PRO A 210 -18.33 19.52 -5.51
N MET A 211 -18.69 18.76 -4.51
CA MET A 211 -19.58 19.20 -3.44
C MET A 211 -18.90 20.28 -2.59
N HIS A 212 -17.60 20.14 -2.38
CA HIS A 212 -16.79 21.10 -1.66
C HIS A 212 -15.35 21.10 -2.19
N VAL A 213 -14.71 22.28 -2.13
CA VAL A 213 -13.28 22.46 -2.44
C VAL A 213 -12.60 23.03 -1.20
N TYR A 214 -11.57 22.37 -0.72
CA TYR A 214 -10.76 22.80 0.42
C TYR A 214 -9.48 23.44 -0.07
N GLU A 215 -9.16 24.60 0.49
CA GLU A 215 -7.93 25.34 0.23
C GLU A 215 -7.21 25.60 1.54
N GLY A 216 -5.88 25.39 1.57
CA GLY A 216 -5.08 25.54 2.79
C GLY A 216 -3.62 25.24 2.61
N HIS A 217 -3.28 24.29 1.75
CA HIS A 217 -1.90 24.01 1.37
C HIS A 217 -1.29 25.15 0.54
N GLN A 218 0.02 25.35 0.70
CA GLN A 218 0.79 26.38 -0.02
C GLN A 218 1.53 25.81 -1.23
N SER A 219 1.62 24.47 -1.34
CA SER A 219 2.24 23.74 -2.45
C SER A 219 1.38 22.55 -2.86
N ILE A 220 1.90 21.69 -3.71
CA ILE A 220 1.27 20.46 -4.22
C ILE A 220 0.73 19.61 -3.06
N ILE A 221 -0.44 19.03 -3.25
CA ILE A 221 -1.01 18.04 -2.32
C ILE A 221 -0.73 16.66 -2.90
N GLU A 222 0.17 15.93 -2.25
CA GLU A 222 0.60 14.62 -2.68
C GLU A 222 -0.42 13.55 -2.29
N ASP A 223 -0.97 13.62 -1.08
CA ASP A 223 -1.92 12.61 -0.64
C ASP A 223 -3.06 13.14 0.22
N VAL A 224 -4.17 12.40 0.21
CA VAL A 224 -5.35 12.61 1.05
C VAL A 224 -5.83 11.27 1.59
N ALA A 225 -6.21 11.21 2.88
CA ALA A 225 -6.70 9.99 3.49
C ALA A 225 -7.87 10.24 4.45
N TRP A 226 -8.84 9.33 4.45
CA TRP A 226 -9.92 9.34 5.43
C TRP A 226 -9.47 8.76 6.76
N HIS A 227 -9.95 9.34 7.84
CA HIS A 227 -9.79 8.77 9.17
C HIS A 227 -10.57 7.46 9.30
N MET A 228 -9.92 6.40 9.81
CA MET A 228 -10.46 5.04 9.79
C MET A 228 -11.56 4.74 10.83
N LYS A 229 -11.79 5.65 11.81
CA LYS A 229 -12.80 5.50 12.87
C LYS A 229 -13.76 6.68 12.98
N ASN A 230 -13.52 7.78 12.25
CA ASN A 230 -14.37 8.97 12.29
C ASN A 230 -14.74 9.43 10.86
N GLU A 231 -16.01 9.26 10.52
CA GLU A 231 -16.55 9.56 9.18
C GLU A 231 -16.44 11.03 8.74
N ASN A 232 -16.14 11.95 9.65
CA ASN A 232 -16.11 13.38 9.38
C ASN A 232 -14.70 13.96 9.34
N ILE A 233 -13.67 13.17 9.57
CA ILE A 233 -12.29 13.61 9.61
C ILE A 233 -11.53 13.01 8.42
N PHE A 234 -10.69 13.84 7.81
CA PHE A 234 -9.70 13.40 6.83
C PHE A 234 -8.39 14.20 7.01
N GLY A 235 -7.30 13.66 6.49
CA GLY A 235 -5.99 14.30 6.44
C GLY A 235 -5.56 14.59 5.02
N SER A 236 -4.66 15.56 4.87
CA SER A 236 -3.93 15.84 3.63
C SER A 236 -2.49 16.18 3.94
N ALA A 237 -1.60 15.87 3.00
CA ALA A 237 -0.18 16.11 3.11
C ALA A 237 0.40 16.52 1.74
N GLY A 238 1.53 17.22 1.74
CA GLY A 238 2.13 17.66 0.49
C GLY A 238 3.50 18.33 0.63
N ASP A 239 3.92 18.97 -0.44
CA ASP A 239 5.23 19.58 -0.63
C ASP A 239 5.52 20.79 0.27
N ASP A 240 4.50 21.34 0.91
CA ASP A 240 4.67 22.39 1.91
C ASP A 240 5.13 21.84 3.27
N CYS A 241 5.44 20.53 3.35
CA CYS A 241 5.82 19.81 4.56
C CYS A 241 4.75 19.87 5.66
N GLN A 242 3.50 20.16 5.30
CA GLN A 242 2.38 20.28 6.23
C GLN A 242 1.53 19.03 6.23
N LEU A 243 1.20 18.56 7.42
CA LEU A 243 0.07 17.68 7.68
C LEU A 243 -1.12 18.54 8.09
N VAL A 244 -2.24 18.41 7.38
CA VAL A 244 -3.48 19.14 7.67
C VAL A 244 -4.59 18.16 7.99
N ILE A 245 -5.29 18.38 9.10
CA ILE A 245 -6.46 17.60 9.51
C ILE A 245 -7.72 18.48 9.32
N TRP A 246 -8.69 17.93 8.65
CA TRP A 246 -9.94 18.58 8.23
C TRP A 246 -11.15 17.97 8.91
N ASP A 247 -12.18 18.79 9.14
CA ASP A 247 -13.48 18.35 9.66
C ASP A 247 -14.61 18.75 8.68
N LEU A 248 -15.28 17.76 8.11
CA LEU A 248 -16.41 17.94 7.18
C LEU A 248 -17.60 18.72 7.77
N ARG A 249 -17.79 18.65 9.08
CA ARG A 249 -18.94 19.33 9.74
C ARG A 249 -18.81 20.83 9.72
N THR A 250 -17.57 21.32 9.76
CA THR A 250 -17.23 22.73 9.75
C THR A 250 -16.69 23.21 8.42
N ASN A 251 -16.25 22.27 7.56
CA ASN A 251 -15.48 22.52 6.34
C ASN A 251 -14.21 23.36 6.61
N GLN A 252 -13.56 23.13 7.74
CA GLN A 252 -12.38 23.89 8.17
C GLN A 252 -11.24 22.97 8.60
N MET A 253 -10.04 23.51 8.49
CA MET A 253 -8.84 22.92 9.10
C MET A 253 -9.02 22.89 10.63
N GLN A 254 -8.74 21.72 11.22
CA GLN A 254 -8.66 21.55 12.67
C GLN A 254 -7.23 21.70 13.15
N HIS A 255 -6.29 21.14 12.39
CA HIS A 255 -4.86 21.22 12.65
C HIS A 255 -4.10 21.44 11.35
N GLN A 256 -3.03 22.22 11.42
CA GLN A 256 -2.05 22.38 10.36
C GLN A 256 -0.68 22.46 11.02
N VAL A 257 0.19 21.48 10.74
CA VAL A 257 1.47 21.34 11.43
C VAL A 257 2.54 20.91 10.44
N LYS A 258 3.71 21.59 10.48
CA LYS A 258 4.90 21.10 9.80
C LYS A 258 5.44 19.90 10.57
N VAL A 259 5.46 18.73 9.95
CA VAL A 259 5.82 17.46 10.60
C VAL A 259 7.10 16.83 10.07
N HIS A 260 7.59 17.26 8.90
CA HIS A 260 8.83 16.82 8.27
C HIS A 260 9.67 18.01 7.80
N GLU A 261 10.93 17.75 7.51
CA GLU A 261 11.84 18.80 6.99
C GLU A 261 11.76 18.94 5.47
N ARG A 262 11.24 17.91 4.76
CA ARG A 262 11.01 17.89 3.33
C ARG A 262 9.55 17.52 3.03
N GLU A 263 9.24 17.33 1.76
CA GLU A 263 7.92 17.01 1.22
C GLU A 263 7.33 15.77 1.89
N ILE A 264 6.00 15.75 2.09
CA ILE A 264 5.28 14.59 2.61
C ILE A 264 4.55 13.93 1.46
N ASN A 265 4.99 12.73 1.10
CA ASN A 265 4.49 12.00 -0.07
C ASN A 265 3.21 11.18 0.23
N TYR A 266 3.04 10.73 1.47
CA TYR A 266 1.91 9.87 1.84
C TYR A 266 1.51 10.02 3.30
N LEU A 267 0.21 9.75 3.60
CA LEU A 267 -0.28 9.63 4.97
C LEU A 267 -1.23 8.45 5.12
N SER A 268 -1.17 7.77 6.26
CA SER A 268 -2.00 6.62 6.56
C SER A 268 -2.48 6.63 8.00
N PHE A 269 -3.80 6.61 8.21
CA PHE A 269 -4.39 6.47 9.54
C PHE A 269 -4.40 5.02 9.97
N ASN A 270 -4.04 4.76 11.24
CA ASN A 270 -4.06 3.41 11.78
C ASN A 270 -5.52 2.87 11.82
N PRO A 271 -5.79 1.66 11.27
CA PRO A 271 -7.14 1.11 11.20
C PRO A 271 -7.67 0.63 12.55
N PHE A 272 -6.82 0.47 13.56
CA PHE A 272 -7.19 -0.01 14.90
C PHE A 272 -7.22 1.12 15.92
N ASN A 273 -6.20 1.97 15.94
CA ASN A 273 -6.07 3.09 16.87
C ASN A 273 -6.44 4.43 16.21
N GLU A 274 -7.57 4.99 16.64
CA GLU A 274 -8.11 6.24 16.09
C GLU A 274 -7.19 7.48 16.28
N TRP A 275 -6.21 7.40 17.17
CA TRP A 275 -5.33 8.53 17.47
C TRP A 275 -4.00 8.50 16.72
N VAL A 276 -3.70 7.40 16.02
CA VAL A 276 -2.39 7.20 15.40
C VAL A 276 -2.47 7.34 13.88
N LEU A 277 -1.53 8.07 13.33
CA LEU A 277 -1.29 8.13 11.89
C LEU A 277 0.22 8.05 11.60
N ALA A 278 0.54 7.61 10.39
CA ALA A 278 1.88 7.57 9.84
C ALA A 278 1.99 8.50 8.64
N THR A 279 3.17 9.11 8.44
CA THR A 279 3.51 9.93 7.27
C THR A 279 4.82 9.46 6.67
N ALA A 280 4.93 9.44 5.35
CA ALA A 280 6.14 9.14 4.59
C ALA A 280 6.66 10.41 3.93
N SER A 281 7.99 10.62 3.94
CA SER A 281 8.59 11.86 3.48
C SER A 281 9.81 11.67 2.59
N SER A 282 10.06 12.65 1.74
CA SER A 282 11.30 12.81 0.97
C SER A 282 12.52 13.06 1.84
N ASP A 283 12.37 13.25 3.17
CA ASP A 283 13.48 13.28 4.12
C ASP A 283 14.01 11.87 4.52
N SER A 284 13.58 10.84 3.82
CA SER A 284 13.94 9.41 4.00
C SER A 284 13.41 8.81 5.30
N THR A 285 12.40 9.42 5.91
CA THR A 285 11.81 8.93 7.16
C THR A 285 10.32 8.63 7.05
N VAL A 286 9.86 7.74 7.93
CA VAL A 286 8.46 7.56 8.27
C VAL A 286 8.26 8.04 9.69
N ALA A 287 7.30 8.93 9.92
CA ALA A 287 7.01 9.45 11.25
C ALA A 287 5.61 9.07 11.72
N LEU A 288 5.49 8.67 12.98
CA LEU A 288 4.24 8.31 13.63
C LEU A 288 3.77 9.44 14.53
N PHE A 289 2.50 9.80 14.48
CA PHE A 289 1.93 10.92 15.24
C PHE A 289 0.68 10.52 16.01
N ASP A 290 0.50 11.20 17.17
CA ASP A 290 -0.75 11.19 17.93
C ASP A 290 -1.58 12.43 17.55
N LEU A 291 -2.78 12.22 17.00
CA LEU A 291 -3.72 13.28 16.62
C LEU A 291 -4.06 14.25 17.74
N ARG A 292 -3.95 13.81 19.00
CA ARG A 292 -4.18 14.66 20.18
C ARG A 292 -3.00 15.58 20.47
N LYS A 293 -1.80 15.27 19.90
CA LYS A 293 -0.57 16.03 20.11
C LYS A 293 0.36 15.94 18.90
N LEU A 294 0.04 16.65 17.85
CA LEU A 294 0.80 16.68 16.60
C LEU A 294 2.12 17.48 16.63
N THR A 295 2.50 18.04 17.80
CA THR A 295 3.69 18.92 17.93
C THR A 295 5.03 18.18 17.89
N ALA A 296 5.02 16.87 18.04
CA ALA A 296 6.20 16.03 17.96
C ALA A 296 5.78 14.61 17.56
N PRO A 297 6.60 13.88 16.80
CA PRO A 297 6.33 12.49 16.47
C PRO A 297 6.37 11.60 17.73
N LEU A 298 5.58 10.54 17.71
CA LEU A 298 5.66 9.45 18.69
C LEU A 298 6.93 8.63 18.48
N HIS A 299 7.23 8.35 17.22
CA HIS A 299 8.42 7.61 16.77
C HIS A 299 8.78 8.00 15.34
N VAL A 300 10.06 7.82 14.98
CA VAL A 300 10.58 8.06 13.62
C VAL A 300 11.35 6.82 13.18
N LEU A 301 10.91 6.23 12.08
CA LEU A 301 11.55 5.10 11.42
C LEU A 301 12.51 5.66 10.35
N SER A 302 13.82 5.40 10.49
CA SER A 302 14.87 6.09 9.72
C SER A 302 15.88 5.11 9.11
N ARG A 303 15.38 4.08 8.42
CA ARG A 303 16.22 3.05 7.77
C ARG A 303 16.29 3.19 6.24
N HIS A 304 15.32 3.87 5.62
CA HIS A 304 15.34 4.13 4.20
C HIS A 304 16.56 4.97 3.80
N GLU A 305 17.16 4.66 2.66
CA GLU A 305 18.34 5.36 2.12
C GLU A 305 18.00 6.41 1.07
N GLY A 306 16.74 6.48 0.64
CA GLY A 306 16.18 7.44 -0.31
C GLY A 306 14.84 7.98 0.16
N GLU A 307 14.16 8.74 -0.71
CA GLU A 307 12.83 9.28 -0.44
C GLU A 307 11.83 8.15 -0.19
N VAL A 308 10.96 8.32 0.84
CA VAL A 308 9.89 7.36 1.12
C VAL A 308 8.63 7.84 0.42
N PHE A 309 8.13 7.05 -0.53
CA PHE A 309 6.98 7.43 -1.35
C PHE A 309 5.65 7.02 -0.75
N GLN A 310 5.63 5.93 0.03
CA GLN A 310 4.38 5.41 0.58
C GLN A 310 4.59 4.78 1.95
N VAL A 311 3.56 4.88 2.80
CA VAL A 311 3.42 4.17 4.07
C VAL A 311 1.99 3.70 4.22
N GLU A 312 1.79 2.44 4.61
CA GLU A 312 0.47 1.86 4.82
C GLU A 312 0.47 0.94 6.02
N TRP A 313 -0.55 1.08 6.89
CA TRP A 313 -0.77 0.16 8.00
C TRP A 313 -1.32 -1.17 7.50
N ASP A 314 -0.87 -2.27 8.12
CA ASP A 314 -1.46 -3.58 7.89
C ASP A 314 -2.93 -3.58 8.34
N PRO A 315 -3.89 -3.97 7.49
CA PRO A 315 -5.30 -4.03 7.86
C PRO A 315 -5.63 -5.13 8.87
N ASN A 316 -4.71 -6.07 9.14
CA ASN A 316 -4.92 -7.22 10.00
C ASN A 316 -4.17 -7.14 11.35
N HIS A 317 -3.08 -6.32 11.44
CA HIS A 317 -2.23 -6.21 12.64
C HIS A 317 -2.08 -4.75 13.09
N GLU A 318 -2.44 -4.48 14.35
CA GLU A 318 -2.51 -3.11 14.90
C GLU A 318 -1.18 -2.37 14.89
N THR A 319 -0.07 -3.09 15.10
CA THR A 319 1.27 -2.52 15.30
C THR A 319 2.15 -2.61 14.05
N VAL A 320 1.64 -3.23 12.98
CA VAL A 320 2.42 -3.46 11.77
C VAL A 320 2.10 -2.43 10.69
N LEU A 321 3.13 -1.91 10.05
CA LEU A 321 3.02 -1.06 8.87
C LEU A 321 4.14 -1.40 7.87
N ALA A 322 3.97 -0.95 6.64
CA ALA A 322 5.02 -1.05 5.64
C ALA A 322 5.30 0.31 5.01
N SER A 323 6.52 0.50 4.50
CA SER A 323 6.93 1.69 3.76
C SER A 323 7.77 1.31 2.54
N SER A 324 7.68 2.10 1.48
CA SER A 324 8.43 1.88 0.24
C SER A 324 8.98 3.18 -0.31
N GLY A 325 10.06 3.10 -1.08
CA GLY A 325 10.69 4.32 -1.54
C GLY A 325 11.64 4.16 -2.73
N GLU A 326 12.40 5.23 -2.92
CA GLU A 326 13.40 5.39 -3.96
C GLU A 326 14.55 4.38 -3.87
N ASP A 327 14.87 3.93 -2.66
CA ASP A 327 15.93 2.96 -2.36
C ASP A 327 15.62 1.53 -2.84
N ARG A 328 14.51 1.32 -3.54
CA ARG A 328 14.08 0.02 -4.10
C ARG A 328 13.70 -1.01 -3.03
N ARG A 329 13.51 -0.56 -1.80
CA ARG A 329 13.14 -1.41 -0.66
C ARG A 329 11.69 -1.19 -0.26
N LEU A 330 11.04 -2.29 0.13
CA LEU A 330 9.80 -2.24 0.87
C LEU A 330 10.08 -2.81 2.26
N MET A 331 9.95 -1.99 3.28
CA MET A 331 10.26 -2.31 4.66
C MET A 331 8.97 -2.56 5.42
N VAL A 332 8.94 -3.67 6.16
CA VAL A 332 7.84 -4.02 7.08
C VAL A 332 8.32 -3.78 8.49
N TRP A 333 7.52 -3.06 9.27
CA TRP A 333 7.83 -2.60 10.60
C TRP A 333 6.80 -3.13 11.61
N ASP A 334 7.26 -3.53 12.78
CA ASP A 334 6.41 -3.79 13.94
C ASP A 334 6.77 -2.83 15.07
N ILE A 335 5.92 -1.82 15.27
CA ILE A 335 6.16 -0.78 16.29
C ILE A 335 6.06 -1.31 17.72
N ASN A 336 5.55 -2.52 17.94
CA ASN A 336 5.57 -3.16 19.25
C ASN A 336 6.98 -3.50 19.72
N ARG A 337 7.93 -3.63 18.80
CA ARG A 337 9.35 -3.91 19.06
C ARG A 337 10.21 -2.66 19.32
N VAL A 338 9.60 -1.49 19.28
CA VAL A 338 10.33 -0.22 19.55
C VAL A 338 10.88 -0.21 20.97
N GLY A 339 12.21 -0.12 21.09
CA GLY A 339 12.91 -0.10 22.38
C GLY A 339 13.28 -1.46 22.94
N ASP A 340 13.07 -2.53 22.21
CA ASP A 340 13.55 -3.87 22.57
C ASP A 340 15.09 -3.87 22.63
N GLU A 341 15.64 -4.52 23.64
CA GLU A 341 17.09 -4.68 23.79
C GLU A 341 17.59 -5.75 22.79
N GLN A 342 18.37 -5.33 21.80
CA GLN A 342 19.11 -6.27 20.97
C GLN A 342 20.32 -6.81 21.74
N LEU A 343 20.48 -8.13 21.81
CA LEU A 343 21.64 -8.74 22.42
C LEU A 343 22.91 -8.35 21.61
N GLU A 344 23.95 -7.87 22.31
CA GLU A 344 25.22 -7.41 21.69
C GLU A 344 25.89 -8.42 20.75
N ILE A 345 25.42 -9.68 20.75
CA ILE A 345 25.95 -10.78 19.94
C ILE A 345 25.31 -10.81 18.54
N GLU A 346 24.16 -10.16 18.35
CA GLU A 346 23.38 -10.13 17.09
C GLU A 346 23.47 -8.79 16.37
N LEU A 347 24.22 -7.85 16.88
CA LEU A 347 24.44 -6.53 16.28
C LEU A 347 25.41 -6.60 15.09
N ASP A 348 24.98 -7.19 13.98
CA ASP A 348 25.47 -6.73 12.69
C ASP A 348 24.71 -5.42 12.38
N ALA A 349 25.44 -4.35 12.17
CA ALA A 349 24.87 -3.03 11.84
C ALA A 349 24.01 -3.06 10.55
N GLU A 350 24.03 -4.19 9.84
CA GLU A 350 23.27 -4.47 8.65
C GLU A 350 21.82 -4.89 8.93
N ASP A 351 21.52 -5.47 10.10
CA ASP A 351 20.18 -5.99 10.42
C ASP A 351 19.14 -4.90 10.70
N GLY A 352 19.57 -3.70 11.06
CA GLY A 352 18.69 -2.56 11.32
C GLY A 352 18.14 -2.50 12.75
N PRO A 353 17.16 -1.60 13.03
CA PRO A 353 16.57 -1.46 14.36
C PRO A 353 15.58 -2.60 14.67
N PRO A 354 15.29 -2.89 15.96
CA PRO A 354 14.45 -4.03 16.36
C PRO A 354 13.03 -3.97 15.79
N GLU A 355 12.51 -2.79 15.54
CA GLU A 355 11.21 -2.60 14.90
C GLU A 355 11.18 -2.90 13.39
N LEU A 356 12.33 -3.04 12.72
CA LEU A 356 12.39 -3.48 11.33
C LEU A 356 12.22 -5.01 11.26
N LEU A 357 11.00 -5.42 10.92
CA LEU A 357 10.67 -6.85 10.84
C LEU A 357 11.22 -7.52 9.58
N PHE A 358 11.13 -6.83 8.42
CA PHE A 358 11.54 -7.38 7.14
C PHE A 358 11.89 -6.29 6.13
N SER A 359 12.84 -6.59 5.24
CA SER A 359 13.19 -5.74 4.11
C SER A 359 13.10 -6.54 2.80
N HIS A 360 12.11 -6.23 1.97
CA HIS A 360 11.92 -6.82 0.65
C HIS A 360 12.81 -6.11 -0.38
N GLY A 361 13.69 -6.85 -1.04
CA GLY A 361 14.67 -6.35 -2.01
C GLY A 361 14.46 -6.87 -3.44
N GLY A 362 13.23 -7.26 -3.80
CA GLY A 362 12.92 -7.91 -5.08
C GLY A 362 12.84 -6.98 -6.29
N HIS A 363 12.83 -5.67 -6.09
CA HIS A 363 12.75 -4.69 -7.17
C HIS A 363 14.13 -4.11 -7.54
N LYS A 364 14.32 -3.79 -8.82
CA LYS A 364 15.54 -3.21 -9.37
C LYS A 364 15.47 -1.69 -9.57
N ALA A 365 14.29 -1.11 -9.39
CA ALA A 365 14.04 0.33 -9.48
C ALA A 365 13.13 0.79 -8.35
N LYS A 366 12.88 2.09 -8.26
CA LYS A 366 12.00 2.73 -7.29
C LYS A 366 10.64 2.03 -7.24
N ILE A 367 10.13 1.81 -6.03
CA ILE A 367 8.81 1.20 -5.81
C ILE A 367 7.77 2.30 -5.87
N SER A 368 6.90 2.23 -6.88
CA SER A 368 5.89 3.26 -7.15
C SER A 368 4.66 3.15 -6.25
N ASP A 369 4.23 1.93 -5.94
CA ASP A 369 3.05 1.68 -5.09
C ASP A 369 3.09 0.27 -4.52
N PHE A 370 2.47 0.06 -3.35
CA PHE A 370 2.23 -1.25 -2.78
C PHE A 370 0.89 -1.30 -2.06
N ALA A 371 0.38 -2.49 -1.80
CA ALA A 371 -0.85 -2.67 -1.04
C ALA A 371 -0.86 -3.97 -0.26
N TRP A 372 -1.37 -3.93 0.96
CA TRP A 372 -1.69 -5.10 1.77
C TRP A 372 -2.94 -5.81 1.27
N ASN A 373 -2.91 -7.14 1.23
CA ASN A 373 -4.12 -7.91 0.99
C ASN A 373 -4.91 -8.05 2.31
N LYS A 374 -6.11 -7.50 2.34
CA LYS A 374 -6.96 -7.57 3.53
C LYS A 374 -7.47 -8.98 3.86
N ASP A 375 -7.67 -9.80 2.82
CA ASP A 375 -8.29 -11.12 2.95
C ASP A 375 -7.26 -12.23 3.21
N GLU A 376 -5.98 -11.99 2.89
CA GLU A 376 -4.86 -12.90 3.12
C GLU A 376 -3.78 -12.17 3.93
N PRO A 377 -3.72 -12.39 5.25
CA PRO A 377 -2.75 -11.74 6.12
C PRO A 377 -1.30 -11.94 5.65
N TRP A 378 -0.48 -10.90 5.82
CA TRP A 378 0.93 -10.86 5.42
C TRP A 378 1.19 -10.92 3.91
N VAL A 379 0.17 -11.01 3.07
CA VAL A 379 0.33 -10.91 1.62
C VAL A 379 0.37 -9.46 1.20
N ILE A 380 1.46 -9.09 0.53
CA ILE A 380 1.68 -7.75 -0.04
C ILE A 380 1.84 -7.87 -1.54
N SER A 381 1.35 -6.86 -2.25
CA SER A 381 1.68 -6.65 -3.66
C SER A 381 2.43 -5.34 -3.83
N SER A 382 3.38 -5.29 -4.76
CA SER A 382 4.19 -4.10 -5.04
C SER A 382 4.48 -3.96 -6.53
N VAL A 383 4.57 -2.73 -7.00
CA VAL A 383 4.95 -2.37 -8.38
C VAL A 383 6.08 -1.37 -8.37
N ALA A 384 6.94 -1.45 -9.37
CA ALA A 384 8.12 -0.60 -9.49
C ALA A 384 8.37 -0.13 -10.93
N GLU A 385 9.23 0.84 -11.08
CA GLU A 385 9.64 1.41 -12.39
C GLU A 385 10.43 0.42 -13.26
N ASP A 386 10.82 -0.75 -12.72
CA ASP A 386 11.44 -1.84 -13.47
C ASP A 386 10.43 -2.70 -14.24
N ASN A 387 9.20 -2.25 -14.39
CA ASN A 387 8.07 -2.97 -15.02
C ASN A 387 7.72 -4.30 -14.33
N SER A 388 8.00 -4.44 -13.05
CA SER A 388 7.63 -5.64 -12.30
C SER A 388 6.43 -5.40 -11.38
N LEU A 389 5.54 -6.37 -11.36
CA LEU A 389 4.53 -6.57 -10.32
C LEU A 389 4.95 -7.79 -9.51
N GLN A 390 5.06 -7.63 -8.21
CA GLN A 390 5.35 -8.73 -7.29
C GLN A 390 4.21 -8.90 -6.30
N VAL A 391 3.86 -10.17 -6.01
CA VAL A 391 2.93 -10.55 -4.94
C VAL A 391 3.66 -11.54 -4.06
N TRP A 392 3.79 -11.22 -2.79
CA TRP A 392 4.65 -11.97 -1.90
C TRP A 392 4.13 -12.00 -0.46
N GLN A 393 4.57 -13.00 0.28
CA GLN A 393 4.38 -13.16 1.71
C GLN A 393 5.72 -13.56 2.31
N MET A 394 6.19 -12.83 3.31
CA MET A 394 7.41 -13.22 4.02
C MET A 394 7.19 -14.53 4.77
N ALA A 395 8.26 -15.28 5.01
CA ALA A 395 8.19 -16.56 5.68
C ALA A 395 7.62 -16.44 7.09
N GLU A 396 6.73 -17.35 7.47
CA GLU A 396 6.06 -17.36 8.78
C GLU A 396 7.05 -17.33 9.95
N SER A 397 8.21 -17.94 9.80
CA SER A 397 9.30 -17.94 10.80
C SER A 397 9.85 -16.54 11.13
N ILE A 398 9.56 -15.52 10.31
CA ILE A 398 10.04 -14.14 10.53
C ILE A 398 9.14 -13.38 11.51
N TYR A 399 7.82 -13.61 11.45
CA TYR A 399 6.83 -12.85 12.22
C TYR A 399 6.15 -13.66 13.33
N ARG A 400 6.32 -15.00 13.34
CA ARG A 400 5.78 -15.84 14.40
C ARG A 400 6.71 -15.78 15.60
N GLU A 401 6.20 -15.34 16.74
CA GLU A 401 6.89 -15.48 18.02
C GLU A 401 6.97 -16.96 18.38
N ASP A 402 8.16 -17.46 18.75
CA ASP A 402 8.31 -18.82 19.25
C ASP A 402 7.66 -18.91 20.64
N ASP A 403 6.48 -19.50 20.72
CA ASP A 403 5.77 -19.86 21.97
C ASP A 403 6.51 -20.96 22.77
N GLU A 404 7.80 -21.21 22.51
CA GLU A 404 8.59 -22.25 23.18
C GLU A 404 9.34 -21.68 24.38
N ASP A 405 8.70 -21.41 25.54
CA ASP A 405 9.42 -21.41 26.82
C ASP A 405 8.54 -21.51 28.08
N HIS A 406 7.31 -22.02 28.03
CA HIS A 406 6.48 -22.11 29.25
C HIS A 406 6.03 -23.52 29.71
N ASP A 407 6.47 -24.63 29.10
CA ASP A 407 6.01 -25.97 29.49
C ASP A 407 7.04 -26.88 30.21
N GLU A 408 8.27 -26.46 30.53
CA GLU A 408 9.24 -27.34 31.23
C GLU A 408 9.38 -27.16 32.75
N GLU A 409 8.74 -26.20 33.42
CA GLU A 409 8.84 -26.06 34.87
C GLU A 409 7.69 -26.75 35.67
N GLY A 410 6.74 -27.43 35.01
CA GLY A 410 5.56 -28.03 35.66
C GLY A 410 5.74 -29.44 36.19
N ASN A 411 6.80 -30.21 35.92
CA ASN A 411 6.79 -31.67 36.14
C ASN A 411 7.91 -32.23 37.02
N GLN A 412 8.59 -31.47 37.88
CA GLN A 412 9.57 -32.00 38.82
C GLN A 412 9.14 -32.05 40.28
N ASN A 413 7.92 -31.66 40.66
CA ASN A 413 7.46 -31.70 42.06
C ASN A 413 6.41 -32.77 42.41
N ALA A 414 6.21 -33.81 41.59
CA ALA A 414 5.23 -34.87 41.87
C ALA A 414 5.82 -36.26 42.21
N GLN A 415 7.13 -36.39 42.55
CA GLN A 415 7.73 -37.70 42.89
C GLN A 415 8.42 -37.80 44.28
N HIS A 416 8.13 -36.92 45.24
CA HIS A 416 8.67 -37.09 46.60
C HIS A 416 7.60 -36.89 47.69
N SER A 417 6.54 -37.73 47.67
CA SER A 417 5.69 -37.90 48.83
C SER A 417 4.91 -39.22 48.78
N ASN A 418 5.61 -40.35 48.87
CA ASN A 418 5.04 -41.64 49.27
C ASN A 418 6.13 -42.67 49.66
N GLU A 419 6.87 -42.38 50.72
CA GLU A 419 7.57 -43.41 51.50
C GLU A 419 7.80 -42.85 52.91
N ASN A 420 6.81 -43.04 53.78
CA ASN A 420 6.99 -43.17 55.24
C ASN A 420 5.63 -43.29 55.93
N GLN A 421 5.10 -44.50 55.95
CA GLN A 421 4.26 -45.02 57.02
C GLN A 421 4.16 -46.53 56.85
N LYS A 422 5.09 -47.22 57.45
CA LYS A 422 4.87 -48.44 58.27
C LYS A 422 6.06 -48.67 59.17
#